data_29edc80d90216082764a73e4c779bca3
#
_entry.id   29edc80d90216082764a73e4c779bca3
#
_cell.length_a   1.000
_cell.length_b   1.000
_cell.length_c   1.000
_cell.angle_alpha   90.00
_cell.angle_beta   90.00
_cell.angle_gamma   90.00
#
_symmetry.space_group_name_H-M   'P 1'
#
loop_
_entity.id
_entity.type
_entity.pdbx_description
1 polymer ?
#
loop_
_entity_poly.entity_id
_entity_poly.type
_entity_poly.pdbx_seq_one_letter_code
_entity_poly.pdbx_strand_id
1 'polypeptide(L)'
;SEHPEIKGLLLYAPAMRLASSFLRKLIMVIASPFVFAIPKKIEKNSDQMPWQGYKVNPLKAGVQLLKLQSETKLRLFRIYQPILIIQANLDQTVDLNSGDLILQGVQSAVRESHWMEQSRHVVILDREFKDVADISLEFLVKLIQ
;
A
#
# COMPACT_ATOMS: atom_id res chain seq x y z
N SER A 1 16.53 6.41 12.22
CA SER A 1 15.09 6.12 12.43
C SER A 1 14.60 6.85 13.67
N GLU A 2 13.40 7.43 13.60
CA GLU A 2 12.75 8.07 14.77
C GLU A 2 12.23 7.02 15.76
N HIS A 3 12.17 5.74 15.33
CA HIS A 3 11.64 4.59 16.07
C HIS A 3 12.61 3.41 16.02
N PRO A 4 13.67 3.41 16.84
CA PRO A 4 14.67 2.34 16.85
C PRO A 4 14.14 1.00 17.39
N GLU A 5 13.03 1.02 18.12
CA GLU A 5 12.33 -0.15 18.63
C GLU A 5 11.69 -1.00 17.53
N ILE A 6 11.39 -0.40 16.35
CA ILE A 6 10.84 -1.13 15.20
C ILE A 6 11.96 -1.93 14.54
N LYS A 7 11.83 -3.25 14.54
CA LYS A 7 12.85 -4.19 14.03
C LYS A 7 12.75 -4.45 12.54
N GLY A 8 11.58 -4.25 11.94
CA GLY A 8 11.37 -4.43 10.51
C GLY A 8 10.02 -3.90 10.06
N LEU A 9 9.85 -3.74 8.75
CA LEU A 9 8.64 -3.23 8.11
C LEU A 9 8.11 -4.24 7.11
N LEU A 10 6.85 -4.63 7.24
CA LEU A 10 6.13 -5.45 6.26
C LEU A 10 5.04 -4.59 5.62
N LEU A 11 5.12 -4.36 4.33
CA LEU A 11 4.22 -3.50 3.58
C LEU A 11 3.45 -4.31 2.54
N TYR A 12 2.13 -4.33 2.68
CA TYR A 12 1.21 -5.04 1.79
C TYR A 12 0.49 -4.04 0.88
N ALA A 13 0.72 -4.13 -0.43
CA ALA A 13 0.19 -3.21 -1.44
C ALA A 13 0.31 -1.73 -1.01
N PRO A 14 1.53 -1.23 -0.69
CA PRO A 14 1.71 0.09 -0.09
C PRO A 14 1.28 1.21 -1.03
N ALA A 15 0.37 2.06 -0.58
CA ALA A 15 -0.23 3.13 -1.38
C ALA A 15 0.68 4.38 -1.46
N MET A 16 1.91 4.24 -1.96
CA MET A 16 2.81 5.40 -2.15
C MET A 16 2.36 6.29 -3.30
N ARG A 17 1.63 5.72 -4.27
CA ARG A 17 0.99 6.44 -5.36
C ARG A 17 -0.32 5.74 -5.74
N LEU A 18 -1.40 6.50 -5.94
CA LEU A 18 -2.68 5.95 -6.40
C LEU A 18 -2.64 5.71 -7.92
N ALA A 19 -3.27 4.63 -8.38
CA ALA A 19 -3.44 4.28 -9.80
C ALA A 19 -4.43 5.20 -10.54
N SER A 20 -4.63 6.42 -10.06
CA SER A 20 -5.53 7.39 -10.66
C SER A 20 -4.77 8.47 -11.42
N SER A 21 -5.36 8.95 -12.53
CA SER A 21 -4.76 10.03 -13.34
C SER A 21 -4.62 11.33 -12.53
N PHE A 22 -3.69 12.18 -12.95
CA PHE A 22 -3.49 13.51 -12.36
C PHE A 22 -4.79 14.33 -12.33
N LEU A 23 -5.57 14.29 -13.43
CA LEU A 23 -6.83 15.02 -13.53
C LEU A 23 -7.85 14.57 -12.48
N ARG A 24 -7.96 13.26 -12.22
CA ARG A 24 -8.87 12.73 -11.17
C ARG A 24 -8.44 13.19 -9.78
N LYS A 25 -7.13 13.22 -9.50
CA LYS A 25 -6.60 13.73 -8.22
C LYS A 25 -6.89 15.23 -8.07
N LEU A 26 -6.73 16.01 -9.11
CA LEU A 26 -7.03 17.45 -9.13
C LEU A 26 -8.53 17.70 -8.89
N ILE A 27 -9.41 16.99 -9.60
CA ILE A 27 -10.86 17.07 -9.39
C ILE A 27 -11.23 16.73 -7.94
N MET A 28 -10.65 15.69 -7.37
CA MET A 28 -10.87 15.32 -5.98
C MET A 28 -10.50 16.45 -5.01
N VAL A 29 -9.35 17.10 -5.22
CA VAL A 29 -8.90 18.22 -4.38
C VAL A 29 -9.87 19.39 -4.48
N ILE A 30 -10.28 19.79 -5.71
CA ILE A 30 -11.17 20.92 -5.94
C ILE A 30 -12.57 20.63 -5.41
N ALA A 31 -13.09 19.42 -5.58
CA ALA A 31 -14.44 19.04 -5.16
C ALA A 31 -14.56 18.76 -3.65
N SER A 32 -13.47 18.44 -2.97
CA SER A 32 -13.49 17.99 -1.57
C SER A 32 -14.09 18.96 -0.55
N PRO A 33 -14.09 20.29 -0.75
CA PRO A 33 -14.81 21.22 0.14
C PRO A 33 -16.34 21.11 0.02
N PHE A 34 -16.84 20.75 -1.17
CA PHE A 34 -18.26 20.80 -1.52
C PHE A 34 -18.92 19.41 -1.54
N VAL A 35 -18.16 18.38 -1.85
CA VAL A 35 -18.62 16.98 -1.98
C VAL A 35 -17.99 16.13 -0.88
N PHE A 36 -18.85 15.61 0.00
CA PHE A 36 -18.37 14.82 1.14
C PHE A 36 -17.78 13.48 0.71
N ALA A 37 -18.47 12.74 -0.15
CA ALA A 37 -18.06 11.41 -0.59
C ALA A 37 -18.63 11.08 -1.97
N ILE A 38 -17.96 10.16 -2.68
CA ILE A 38 -18.44 9.57 -3.93
C ILE A 38 -18.67 8.07 -3.75
N PRO A 39 -19.62 7.45 -4.48
CA PRO A 39 -19.82 6.01 -4.44
C PRO A 39 -18.53 5.26 -4.79
N LYS A 40 -18.22 4.21 -4.04
CA LYS A 40 -17.12 3.31 -4.33
C LYS A 40 -17.59 2.20 -5.26
N LYS A 41 -16.87 1.97 -6.35
CA LYS A 41 -17.06 0.77 -7.14
C LYS A 41 -16.55 -0.43 -6.31
N ILE A 42 -17.48 -1.25 -5.85
CA ILE A 42 -17.13 -2.45 -5.06
C ILE A 42 -16.63 -3.50 -6.06
N GLU A 43 -15.36 -3.82 -5.98
CA GLU A 43 -14.82 -4.99 -6.65
C GLU A 43 -15.21 -6.22 -5.81
N LYS A 44 -15.79 -7.23 -6.46
CA LYS A 44 -16.00 -8.51 -5.81
C LYS A 44 -14.64 -9.16 -5.63
N ASN A 45 -14.24 -9.37 -4.39
CA ASN A 45 -13.06 -10.19 -4.08
C ASN A 45 -13.31 -11.64 -4.45
N SER A 46 -12.23 -12.42 -4.51
CA SER A 46 -12.31 -13.86 -4.66
C SER A 46 -13.22 -14.44 -3.55
N ASP A 47 -13.97 -15.48 -3.88
CA ASP A 47 -15.04 -16.05 -3.06
C ASP A 47 -14.59 -16.63 -1.69
N GLN A 48 -13.33 -16.49 -1.31
CA GLN A 48 -12.77 -17.19 -0.16
C GLN A 48 -12.73 -16.37 1.14
N MET A 49 -12.66 -15.03 1.08
CA MET A 49 -12.68 -14.21 2.29
C MET A 49 -13.56 -12.98 2.13
N PRO A 50 -14.53 -12.76 3.06
CA PRO A 50 -15.42 -11.62 2.99
C PRO A 50 -14.66 -10.33 3.30
N TRP A 51 -14.45 -9.49 2.29
CA TRP A 51 -13.92 -8.16 2.49
C TRP A 51 -15.01 -7.21 2.97
N GLN A 52 -14.79 -6.55 4.10
CA GLN A 52 -15.68 -5.53 4.62
C GLN A 52 -15.04 -4.15 4.50
N GLY A 53 -15.69 -3.25 3.82
CA GLY A 53 -15.21 -1.89 3.63
C GLY A 53 -16.33 -0.89 3.39
N TYR A 54 -15.99 0.39 3.47
CA TYR A 54 -16.95 1.45 3.21
C TYR A 54 -17.43 1.43 1.75
N LYS A 55 -18.73 1.69 1.55
CA LYS A 55 -19.36 1.77 0.22
C LYS A 55 -19.10 3.10 -0.49
N VAL A 56 -18.42 4.03 0.17
CA VAL A 56 -18.12 5.37 -0.32
C VAL A 56 -16.64 5.71 -0.13
N ASN A 57 -16.14 6.61 -0.97
CA ASN A 57 -14.83 7.22 -0.84
C ASN A 57 -15.00 8.66 -0.36
N PRO A 58 -14.68 8.99 0.91
CA PRO A 58 -14.70 10.36 1.40
C PRO A 58 -13.61 11.18 0.71
N LEU A 59 -13.98 12.28 0.03
CA LEU A 59 -13.01 13.04 -0.76
C LEU A 59 -11.95 13.72 0.11
N LYS A 60 -12.33 14.23 1.29
CA LYS A 60 -11.37 14.81 2.23
C LYS A 60 -10.32 13.81 2.70
N ALA A 61 -10.72 12.56 2.96
CA ALA A 61 -9.77 11.49 3.30
C ALA A 61 -8.80 11.20 2.14
N GLY A 62 -9.30 11.20 0.90
CA GLY A 62 -8.45 11.08 -0.29
C GLY A 62 -7.41 12.21 -0.39
N VAL A 63 -7.80 13.45 -0.13
CA VAL A 63 -6.87 14.61 -0.09
C VAL A 63 -5.83 14.45 1.01
N GLN A 64 -6.22 13.98 2.21
CA GLN A 64 -5.28 13.71 3.30
C GLN A 64 -4.29 12.59 2.93
N LEU A 65 -4.76 11.54 2.24
CA LEU A 65 -3.90 10.49 1.72
C LEU A 65 -2.85 11.04 0.75
N LEU A 66 -3.22 11.93 -0.18
CA LEU A 66 -2.25 12.55 -1.10
C LEU A 66 -1.18 13.38 -0.35
N LYS A 67 -1.58 14.10 0.70
CA LYS A 67 -0.63 14.84 1.55
C LYS A 67 0.32 13.87 2.28
N LEU A 68 -0.22 12.83 2.90
CA LEU A 68 0.56 11.79 3.59
C LEU A 68 1.56 11.13 2.64
N GLN A 69 1.14 10.78 1.42
CA GLN A 69 2.04 10.21 0.39
C GLN A 69 3.22 11.15 0.09
N SER A 70 2.94 12.45 -0.07
CA SER A 70 3.99 13.44 -0.34
C SER A 70 4.96 13.58 0.83
N GLU A 71 4.45 13.66 2.06
CA GLU A 71 5.28 13.76 3.26
C GLU A 71 6.10 12.49 3.51
N THR A 72 5.50 11.31 3.34
CA THR A 72 6.19 10.03 3.49
C THR A 72 7.32 9.91 2.48
N LYS A 73 7.07 10.29 1.21
CA LYS A 73 8.09 10.26 0.17
C LYS A 73 9.32 11.11 0.53
N LEU A 74 9.12 12.27 1.12
CA LEU A 74 10.21 13.14 1.57
C LEU A 74 10.99 12.58 2.76
N ARG A 75 10.49 11.55 3.43
CA ARG A 75 11.08 10.97 4.65
C ARG A 75 11.57 9.53 4.47
N LEU A 76 11.39 8.91 3.31
CA LEU A 76 11.81 7.53 3.05
C LEU A 76 13.28 7.29 3.40
N PHE A 77 14.16 8.27 3.11
CA PHE A 77 15.59 8.19 3.40
C PHE A 77 15.94 8.04 4.90
N ARG A 78 14.95 8.20 5.80
CA ARG A 78 15.10 8.00 7.25
C ARG A 78 14.81 6.55 7.69
N ILE A 79 14.40 5.70 6.77
CA ILE A 79 14.06 4.29 7.04
C ILE A 79 15.32 3.46 6.82
N TYR A 80 15.80 2.82 7.89
CA TYR A 80 16.97 1.92 7.90
C TYR A 80 16.59 0.50 8.27
N GLN A 81 15.38 0.29 8.80
CA GLN A 81 14.89 -1.02 9.20
C GLN A 81 14.80 -1.95 7.98
N PRO A 82 15.07 -3.25 8.14
CA PRO A 82 14.73 -4.26 7.14
C PRO A 82 13.30 -4.10 6.65
N ILE A 83 13.10 -4.22 5.35
CA ILE A 83 11.81 -3.97 4.72
C ILE A 83 11.42 -5.10 3.77
N LEU A 84 10.20 -5.59 3.91
CA LEU A 84 9.53 -6.49 2.98
C LEU A 84 8.37 -5.75 2.33
N ILE A 85 8.27 -5.83 1.00
CA ILE A 85 7.13 -5.31 0.24
C ILE A 85 6.49 -6.45 -0.53
N ILE A 86 5.17 -6.61 -0.37
CA ILE A 86 4.38 -7.55 -1.16
C ILE A 86 3.34 -6.77 -1.94
N GLN A 87 3.39 -6.89 -3.27
CA GLN A 87 2.48 -6.21 -4.21
C GLN A 87 1.68 -7.22 -5.03
N ALA A 88 0.57 -6.74 -5.58
CA ALA A 88 -0.31 -7.54 -6.42
C ALA A 88 -0.31 -7.03 -7.86
N ASN A 89 -0.09 -7.90 -8.83
CA ASN A 89 -0.03 -7.54 -10.25
C ASN A 89 -1.38 -7.05 -10.80
N LEU A 90 -2.49 -7.47 -10.20
CA LEU A 90 -3.84 -7.06 -10.61
C LEU A 90 -4.38 -5.89 -9.80
N ASP A 91 -3.52 -5.14 -9.07
CA ASP A 91 -3.91 -3.97 -8.29
C ASP A 91 -4.32 -2.80 -9.22
N GLN A 92 -5.58 -2.37 -9.11
CA GLN A 92 -6.13 -1.22 -9.84
C GLN A 92 -6.31 0.03 -8.94
N THR A 93 -5.99 -0.08 -7.67
CA THR A 93 -6.14 0.97 -6.66
C THR A 93 -4.85 1.74 -6.47
N VAL A 94 -3.75 1.01 -6.34
CA VAL A 94 -2.41 1.54 -6.13
C VAL A 94 -1.58 1.38 -7.40
N ASP A 95 -0.76 2.37 -7.68
CA ASP A 95 0.19 2.34 -8.80
C ASP A 95 1.26 1.25 -8.54
N LEU A 96 1.47 0.38 -9.52
CA LEU A 96 2.37 -0.76 -9.42
C LEU A 96 3.82 -0.37 -9.08
N ASN A 97 4.25 0.85 -9.44
CA ASN A 97 5.58 1.35 -9.08
C ASN A 97 5.69 1.84 -7.63
N SER A 98 4.64 1.70 -6.80
CA SER A 98 4.66 2.19 -5.42
C SER A 98 5.72 1.50 -4.56
N GLY A 99 5.93 0.20 -4.73
CA GLY A 99 6.97 -0.56 -4.04
C GLY A 99 8.37 -0.10 -4.44
N ASP A 100 8.62 0.05 -5.73
CA ASP A 100 9.91 0.50 -6.24
C ASP A 100 10.26 1.91 -5.74
N LEU A 101 9.29 2.81 -5.68
CA LEU A 101 9.48 4.15 -5.11
C LEU A 101 9.93 4.10 -3.64
N ILE A 102 9.39 3.16 -2.86
CA ILE A 102 9.80 2.95 -1.48
C ILE A 102 11.21 2.38 -1.43
N LEU A 103 11.48 1.28 -2.15
CA LEU A 103 12.77 0.59 -2.15
C LEU A 103 13.93 1.49 -2.58
N GLN A 104 13.67 2.40 -3.54
CA GLN A 104 14.66 3.39 -4.00
C GLN A 104 14.87 4.52 -3.00
N GLY A 105 13.85 4.84 -2.18
CA GLY A 105 13.90 5.96 -1.24
C GLY A 105 14.47 5.60 0.13
N VAL A 106 14.38 4.34 0.57
CA VAL A 106 14.83 3.91 1.90
C VAL A 106 16.33 3.65 1.97
N GLN A 107 16.90 3.71 3.16
CA GLN A 107 18.31 3.41 3.46
C GLN A 107 18.50 2.00 4.10
N SER A 108 17.47 1.17 4.02
CA SER A 108 17.48 -0.19 4.57
C SER A 108 18.57 -1.03 3.88
N ALA A 109 19.36 -1.77 4.65
CA ALA A 109 20.34 -2.72 4.11
C ALA A 109 19.65 -3.98 3.56
N VAL A 110 18.56 -4.41 4.21
CA VAL A 110 17.76 -5.56 3.78
C VAL A 110 16.46 -5.04 3.15
N ARG A 111 16.28 -5.35 1.87
CA ARG A 111 15.12 -4.94 1.06
C ARG A 111 14.63 -6.14 0.25
N GLU A 112 13.44 -6.63 0.57
CA GLU A 112 12.80 -7.74 -0.14
C GLU A 112 11.52 -7.26 -0.81
N SER A 113 11.24 -7.75 -2.02
CA SER A 113 10.02 -7.44 -2.78
C SER A 113 9.49 -8.68 -3.46
N HIS A 114 8.18 -8.92 -3.31
CA HIS A 114 7.48 -10.05 -3.90
C HIS A 114 6.21 -9.59 -4.61
N TRP A 115 5.89 -10.25 -5.72
CA TRP A 115 4.72 -10.00 -6.52
C TRP A 115 3.76 -11.17 -6.46
N MET A 116 2.49 -10.86 -6.21
CA MET A 116 1.40 -11.80 -6.26
C MET A 116 0.70 -11.68 -7.61
N GLU A 117 0.82 -12.71 -8.44
CA GLU A 117 0.44 -12.68 -9.85
C GLU A 117 -1.07 -12.66 -10.08
N GLN A 118 -1.82 -13.30 -9.16
CA GLN A 118 -3.26 -13.50 -9.30
C GLN A 118 -4.08 -12.70 -8.29
N SER A 119 -3.43 -11.90 -7.46
CA SER A 119 -4.06 -11.10 -6.41
C SER A 119 -4.29 -9.66 -6.83
N ARG A 120 -5.27 -9.02 -6.18
CA ARG A 120 -5.63 -7.61 -6.30
C ARG A 120 -5.12 -6.81 -5.09
N HIS A 121 -5.59 -5.55 -4.96
CA HIS A 121 -5.13 -4.61 -3.94
C HIS A 121 -5.13 -5.16 -2.51
N VAL A 122 -6.14 -5.90 -2.08
CA VAL A 122 -6.20 -6.48 -0.73
C VAL A 122 -5.48 -7.83 -0.70
N VAL A 123 -4.19 -7.82 -1.00
CA VAL A 123 -3.36 -9.00 -1.24
C VAL A 123 -3.38 -10.02 -0.10
N ILE A 124 -3.53 -9.57 1.15
CA ILE A 124 -3.61 -10.43 2.34
C ILE A 124 -4.95 -11.19 2.48
N LEU A 125 -5.96 -10.85 1.68
CA LEU A 125 -7.29 -11.47 1.67
C LEU A 125 -7.68 -11.99 0.28
N ASP A 126 -6.72 -12.12 -0.62
CA ASP A 126 -6.98 -12.60 -1.98
C ASP A 126 -6.40 -14.01 -2.21
N ARG A 127 -6.37 -14.46 -3.43
CA ARG A 127 -6.10 -15.84 -3.84
C ARG A 127 -4.80 -16.41 -3.28
N GLU A 128 -3.75 -15.59 -3.21
CA GLU A 128 -2.41 -15.97 -2.79
C GLU A 128 -2.11 -15.62 -1.32
N PHE A 129 -3.15 -15.51 -0.47
CA PHE A 129 -2.98 -15.12 0.93
C PHE A 129 -2.07 -16.07 1.73
N LYS A 130 -1.99 -17.35 1.35
CA LYS A 130 -1.09 -18.33 1.98
C LYS A 130 0.36 -18.00 1.66
N ASP A 131 0.66 -17.74 0.38
CA ASP A 131 2.01 -17.38 -0.05
C ASP A 131 2.45 -16.06 0.61
N VAL A 132 1.52 -15.09 0.73
CA VAL A 132 1.76 -13.85 1.48
C VAL A 132 2.11 -14.14 2.94
N ALA A 133 1.40 -15.07 3.59
CA ALA A 133 1.66 -15.43 4.98
C ALA A 133 3.02 -16.14 5.13
N ASP A 134 3.35 -17.07 4.25
CA ASP A 134 4.61 -17.83 4.26
C ASP A 134 5.81 -16.90 4.05
N ILE A 135 5.77 -16.03 3.03
CA ILE A 135 6.80 -15.01 2.77
C ILE A 135 6.97 -14.07 3.98
N SER A 136 5.86 -13.65 4.57
CA SER A 136 5.90 -12.77 5.75
C SER A 136 6.54 -13.47 6.95
N LEU A 137 6.21 -14.73 7.18
CA LEU A 137 6.80 -15.53 8.27
C LEU A 137 8.29 -15.75 8.07
N GLU A 138 8.71 -16.10 6.86
CA GLU A 138 10.13 -16.26 6.51
C GLU A 138 10.92 -14.98 6.78
N PHE A 139 10.38 -13.82 6.38
CA PHE A 139 11.00 -12.53 6.64
C PHE A 139 11.11 -12.25 8.16
N LEU A 140 10.04 -12.49 8.93
CA LEU A 140 10.05 -12.30 10.38
C LEU A 140 11.07 -13.20 11.08
N VAL A 141 11.20 -14.46 10.67
CA VAL A 141 12.19 -15.39 11.22
C VAL A 141 13.62 -14.87 10.99
N LYS A 142 13.92 -14.32 9.82
CA LYS A 142 15.23 -13.71 9.52
C LYS A 142 15.53 -12.49 10.41
N LEU A 143 14.52 -11.78 10.91
CA LEU A 143 14.70 -10.59 11.77
C LEU A 143 15.04 -10.92 13.23
N ILE A 144 14.71 -12.13 13.69
CA ILE A 144 14.91 -12.56 15.08
C ILE A 144 16.13 -13.48 15.27
N GLN A 145 16.79 -13.85 14.19
CA GLN A 145 18.07 -14.55 14.21
C GLN A 145 19.22 -13.56 14.32
#